data_7de74139822f1c897691c2889bf1fe1d
#
_entry.id   7de74139822f1c897691c2889bf1fe1d
#
_cell.length_a   1.000
_cell.length_b   1.000
_cell.length_c   1.000
_cell.angle_alpha   90.00
_cell.angle_beta   90.00
_cell.angle_gamma   90.00
#
_symmetry.space_group_name_H-M   'P 1'
#
loop_
_entity.id
_entity.type
_entity.pdbx_description
1 polymer ?
#
loop_
_entity_poly.entity_id
_entity_poly.type
_entity_poly.pdbx_seq_one_letter_code
_entity_poly.pdbx_strand_id
1 'polypeptide(L)'
;MASIFTRIIEGELPADFLWKDDACVAFLSNRPLRPGHTLVVPRAAADHWLDLEPELLAHLAATAQTIGIAQMAVFKPSKVGLMLVGLEVPHVHFHVVPIRGPHDLDFDNQDPNPDPAMMKAAGESLRQELRRLGAAGAL
;
A
#
# COMPACT_ATOMS: atom_id res chain seq x y z
N MET A 1 -20.03 11.14 2.81
CA MET A 1 -20.00 9.66 2.87
C MET A 1 -18.56 9.17 3.01
N ALA A 2 -18.32 8.25 3.91
CA ALA A 2 -16.98 7.71 4.12
C ALA A 2 -16.52 6.88 2.93
N SER A 3 -15.25 7.03 2.53
CA SER A 3 -14.66 6.20 1.49
C SER A 3 -14.53 4.74 1.97
N ILE A 4 -14.33 3.82 1.04
CA ILE A 4 -14.02 2.42 1.38
C ILE A 4 -12.77 2.34 2.26
N PHE A 5 -11.78 3.20 2.06
CA PHE A 5 -10.55 3.22 2.86
C PHE A 5 -10.81 3.73 4.27
N THR A 6 -11.67 4.72 4.45
CA THR A 6 -12.10 5.15 5.80
C THR A 6 -12.73 3.99 6.55
N ARG A 7 -13.59 3.22 5.88
CA ARG A 7 -14.25 2.06 6.48
C ARG A 7 -13.26 0.96 6.86
N ILE A 8 -12.23 0.76 6.03
CA ILE A 8 -11.13 -0.17 6.35
C ILE A 8 -10.35 0.33 7.57
N ILE A 9 -10.00 1.60 7.61
CA ILE A 9 -9.25 2.21 8.73
C ILE A 9 -10.03 2.09 10.04
N GLU A 10 -11.35 2.28 9.98
CA GLU A 10 -12.23 2.20 11.15
C GLU A 10 -12.58 0.76 11.56
N GLY A 11 -12.13 -0.23 10.83
CA GLY A 11 -12.35 -1.64 11.14
C GLY A 11 -13.68 -2.21 10.66
N GLU A 12 -14.45 -1.46 9.88
CA GLU A 12 -15.73 -1.95 9.33
C GLU A 12 -15.53 -2.99 8.22
N LEU A 13 -14.43 -2.88 7.48
CA LEU A 13 -14.07 -3.79 6.41
C LEU A 13 -12.70 -4.39 6.67
N PRO A 14 -12.48 -5.67 6.30
CA PRO A 14 -11.19 -6.32 6.52
C PRO A 14 -10.13 -5.84 5.53
N ALA A 15 -8.87 -5.93 5.96
CA ALA A 15 -7.71 -5.71 5.10
C ALA A 15 -6.49 -6.42 5.68
N ASP A 16 -5.51 -6.71 4.82
CA ASP A 16 -4.23 -7.29 5.21
C ASP A 16 -3.26 -6.17 5.58
N PHE A 17 -3.32 -5.70 6.82
CA PHE A 17 -2.50 -4.58 7.28
C PHE A 17 -1.03 -4.97 7.42
N LEU A 18 -0.16 -4.05 6.97
CA LEU A 18 1.30 -4.14 7.12
C LEU A 18 1.84 -3.06 8.06
N TRP A 19 1.11 -1.96 8.19
CA TRP A 19 1.59 -0.76 8.86
C TRP A 19 0.43 0.03 9.45
N LYS A 20 0.62 0.55 10.66
CA LYS A 20 -0.31 1.51 11.28
C LYS A 20 0.49 2.49 12.11
N ASP A 21 0.22 3.78 11.91
CA ASP A 21 0.70 4.84 12.78
C ASP A 21 -0.40 5.90 12.94
N ASP A 22 -0.08 7.01 13.60
CA ASP A 22 -1.07 8.05 13.88
C ASP A 22 -1.55 8.77 12.63
N ALA A 23 -0.78 8.75 11.56
CA ALA A 23 -1.05 9.51 10.34
C ALA A 23 -1.60 8.64 9.21
N CYS A 24 -1.18 7.37 9.13
CA CYS A 24 -1.52 6.52 7.99
C CYS A 24 -1.57 5.04 8.36
N VAL A 25 -2.10 4.26 7.40
CA VAL A 25 -2.05 2.81 7.42
C VAL A 25 -1.50 2.33 6.09
N ALA A 26 -1.02 1.08 6.04
CA ALA A 26 -0.71 0.42 4.79
C ALA A 26 -1.26 -1.00 4.82
N PHE A 27 -1.81 -1.44 3.69
CA PHE A 27 -2.38 -2.78 3.55
C PHE A 27 -2.25 -3.26 2.11
N LEU A 28 -2.31 -4.57 1.92
CA LEU A 28 -2.23 -5.15 0.59
C LEU A 28 -3.45 -4.77 -0.24
N SER A 29 -3.23 -4.47 -1.52
CA SER A 29 -4.32 -4.29 -2.47
C SER A 29 -5.08 -5.60 -2.64
N ASN A 30 -6.41 -5.55 -2.62
CA ASN A 30 -7.25 -6.73 -2.87
C ASN A 30 -7.40 -7.04 -4.37
N ARG A 31 -6.86 -6.17 -5.23
CA ARG A 31 -6.74 -6.39 -6.68
C ARG A 31 -5.30 -6.09 -7.10
N PRO A 32 -4.35 -6.92 -6.67
CA PRO A 32 -2.94 -6.59 -6.84
C PRO A 32 -2.52 -6.60 -8.30
N LEU A 33 -1.67 -5.65 -8.66
CA LEU A 33 -0.98 -5.65 -9.95
C LEU A 33 0.12 -6.70 -9.97
N ARG A 34 0.74 -6.90 -8.80
CA ARG A 34 1.76 -7.92 -8.56
C ARG A 34 1.63 -8.40 -7.11
N PRO A 35 2.11 -9.60 -6.78
CA PRO A 35 2.18 -10.01 -5.37
C PRO A 35 2.93 -8.97 -4.55
N GLY A 36 2.35 -8.59 -3.42
CA GLY A 36 2.94 -7.58 -2.54
C GLY A 36 2.52 -6.14 -2.84
N HIS A 37 1.72 -5.90 -3.87
CA HIS A 37 1.17 -4.57 -4.18
C HIS A 37 0.50 -4.01 -2.93
N THR A 38 1.02 -2.91 -2.41
CA THR A 38 0.60 -2.30 -1.15
C THR A 38 0.02 -0.91 -1.39
N LEU A 39 -1.00 -0.56 -0.61
CA LEU A 39 -1.57 0.78 -0.59
C LEU A 39 -1.15 1.46 0.71
N VAL A 40 -0.62 2.68 0.61
CA VAL A 40 -0.33 3.54 1.76
C VAL A 40 -1.39 4.64 1.78
N VAL A 41 -2.15 4.72 2.86
CA VAL A 41 -3.39 5.49 2.92
C VAL A 41 -3.38 6.39 4.15
N PRO A 42 -3.56 7.72 3.99
CA PRO A 42 -3.68 8.59 5.14
C PRO A 42 -4.99 8.35 5.89
N ARG A 43 -4.98 8.53 7.21
CA ARG A 43 -6.22 8.47 8.01
C ARG A 43 -7.14 9.64 7.67
N ALA A 44 -6.56 10.78 7.32
CA ALA A 44 -7.32 11.94 6.85
C ALA A 44 -7.97 11.64 5.50
N ALA A 45 -9.28 11.85 5.39
CA ALA A 45 -10.05 11.57 4.18
C ALA A 45 -9.93 12.74 3.20
N ALA A 46 -8.85 12.80 2.44
CA ALA A 46 -8.63 13.76 1.37
C ALA A 46 -8.77 13.04 0.02
N ASP A 47 -9.49 13.66 -0.91
CA ASP A 47 -9.72 13.09 -2.24
C ASP A 47 -8.48 13.23 -3.13
N HIS A 48 -7.82 14.39 -3.08
CA HIS A 48 -6.72 14.70 -3.99
C HIS A 48 -5.43 14.95 -3.21
N TRP A 49 -4.33 14.35 -3.68
CA TRP A 49 -3.04 14.50 -3.00
C TRP A 49 -2.53 15.95 -2.99
N LEU A 50 -2.99 16.77 -3.94
CA LEU A 50 -2.66 18.19 -3.98
C LEU A 50 -3.22 18.98 -2.77
N ASP A 51 -4.23 18.41 -2.10
CA ASP A 51 -4.88 19.03 -0.93
C ASP A 51 -4.27 18.59 0.40
N LEU A 52 -3.30 17.67 0.36
CA LEU A 52 -2.63 17.23 1.59
C LEU A 52 -1.67 18.29 2.10
N GLU A 53 -1.57 18.40 3.43
CA GLU A 53 -0.49 19.16 4.03
C GLU A 53 0.86 18.57 3.62
N PRO A 54 1.87 19.42 3.29
CA PRO A 54 3.17 18.90 2.83
C PRO A 54 3.83 17.93 3.79
N GLU A 55 3.67 18.11 5.10
CA GLU A 55 4.23 17.22 6.11
C GLU A 55 3.59 15.84 6.04
N LEU A 56 2.28 15.77 5.81
CA LEU A 56 1.58 14.51 5.66
C LEU A 56 2.00 13.80 4.37
N LEU A 57 2.08 14.55 3.27
CA LEU A 57 2.56 13.99 2.00
C LEU A 57 3.96 13.40 2.15
N ALA A 58 4.86 14.12 2.83
CA ALA A 58 6.22 13.63 3.10
C ALA A 58 6.21 12.36 3.94
N HIS A 59 5.35 12.28 4.95
CA HIS A 59 5.22 11.10 5.80
C HIS A 59 4.74 9.89 5.00
N LEU A 60 3.75 10.09 4.13
CA LEU A 60 3.23 9.02 3.27
C LEU A 60 4.30 8.52 2.29
N ALA A 61 5.06 9.43 1.71
CA ALA A 61 6.15 9.08 0.80
C ALA A 61 7.26 8.30 1.53
N ALA A 62 7.62 8.72 2.73
CA ALA A 62 8.62 8.01 3.56
C ALA A 62 8.12 6.62 3.94
N THR A 63 6.85 6.48 4.30
CA THR A 63 6.25 5.18 4.59
C THR A 63 6.27 4.28 3.36
N ALA A 64 5.90 4.82 2.19
CA ALA A 64 5.97 4.10 0.93
C ALA A 64 7.39 3.63 0.61
N GLN A 65 8.39 4.46 0.89
CA GLN A 65 9.79 4.09 0.70
C GLN A 65 10.17 2.90 1.57
N THR A 66 9.80 2.92 2.84
CA THR A 66 10.09 1.81 3.77
C THR A 66 9.40 0.52 3.30
N ILE A 67 8.14 0.60 2.89
CA ILE A 67 7.41 -0.54 2.31
C ILE A 67 8.14 -1.05 1.06
N GLY A 68 8.58 -0.15 0.19
CA GLY A 68 9.31 -0.50 -1.03
C GLY A 68 10.63 -1.21 -0.74
N ILE A 69 11.34 -0.79 0.30
CA ILE A 69 12.58 -1.47 0.74
C ILE A 69 12.25 -2.91 1.14
N ALA A 70 11.18 -3.11 1.89
CA ALA A 70 10.73 -4.45 2.26
C ALA A 70 10.35 -5.29 1.02
N GLN A 71 9.66 -4.69 0.05
CA GLN A 71 9.30 -5.37 -1.20
C GLN A 71 10.54 -5.80 -1.99
N MET A 72 11.57 -4.98 -2.02
CA MET A 72 12.84 -5.35 -2.68
C MET A 72 13.47 -6.58 -2.04
N ALA A 73 13.47 -6.64 -0.71
CA ALA A 73 14.05 -7.76 0.01
C ALA A 73 13.25 -9.06 -0.18
N VAL A 74 11.92 -8.96 -0.16
CA VAL A 74 11.03 -10.13 -0.23
C VAL A 74 10.87 -10.67 -1.64
N PHE A 75 10.56 -9.80 -2.60
CA PHE A 75 10.18 -10.22 -3.96
C PHE A 75 11.30 -10.08 -4.97
N LYS A 76 12.34 -9.34 -4.65
CA LYS A 76 13.51 -9.12 -5.54
C LYS A 76 13.10 -8.68 -6.95
N PRO A 77 12.24 -7.64 -7.06
CA PRO A 77 11.85 -7.12 -8.37
C PRO A 77 12.98 -6.32 -9.01
N SER A 78 12.77 -5.89 -10.25
CA SER A 78 13.73 -4.99 -10.90
C SER A 78 13.72 -3.60 -10.26
N LYS A 79 12.54 -3.10 -9.93
CA LYS A 79 12.30 -1.82 -9.26
C LYS A 79 11.05 -1.90 -8.41
N VAL A 80 10.82 -0.89 -7.59
CA VAL A 80 9.54 -0.65 -6.94
C VAL A 80 8.92 0.57 -7.60
N GLY A 81 7.73 0.39 -8.16
CA GLY A 81 6.95 1.47 -8.77
C GLY A 81 6.08 2.17 -7.75
N LEU A 82 5.86 3.46 -7.96
CA LEU A 82 5.05 4.29 -7.08
C LEU A 82 4.06 5.10 -7.92
N MET A 83 2.77 5.02 -7.58
CA MET A 83 1.73 5.76 -8.28
C MET A 83 0.76 6.39 -7.30
N LEU A 84 0.25 7.56 -7.67
CA LEU A 84 -0.75 8.31 -6.95
C LEU A 84 -1.80 8.77 -7.97
N VAL A 85 -2.90 8.04 -8.09
CA VAL A 85 -3.91 8.28 -9.14
C VAL A 85 -5.25 8.73 -8.52
N GLY A 86 -5.90 7.87 -7.75
CA GLY A 86 -7.10 8.25 -6.99
C GLY A 86 -8.38 8.43 -7.80
N LEU A 87 -8.47 7.86 -8.99
CA LEU A 87 -9.66 8.00 -9.83
C LEU A 87 -10.81 7.10 -9.40
N GLU A 88 -10.51 5.92 -8.84
CA GLU A 88 -11.54 4.95 -8.46
C GLU A 88 -12.07 5.19 -7.05
N VAL A 89 -11.17 5.47 -6.10
CA VAL A 89 -11.53 5.73 -4.71
C VAL A 89 -11.17 7.17 -4.36
N PRO A 90 -12.13 8.01 -3.94
CA PRO A 90 -11.88 9.42 -3.63
C PRO A 90 -11.24 9.58 -2.24
N HIS A 91 -10.12 8.95 -2.05
CA HIS A 91 -9.32 8.97 -0.83
C HIS A 91 -7.88 8.68 -1.25
N VAL A 92 -6.98 9.61 -0.98
CA VAL A 92 -5.58 9.52 -1.39
C VAL A 92 -4.99 8.18 -1.00
N HIS A 93 -4.31 7.53 -1.92
CA HIS A 93 -3.56 6.31 -1.66
C HIS A 93 -2.38 6.18 -2.60
N PHE A 94 -1.25 5.81 -2.03
CA PHE A 94 -0.02 5.52 -2.78
C PHE A 94 -0.02 4.05 -3.13
N HIS A 95 0.12 3.74 -4.42
CA HIS A 95 0.36 2.37 -4.88
C HIS A 95 1.85 2.11 -4.86
N VAL A 96 2.28 1.13 -4.09
CA VAL A 96 3.68 0.68 -4.00
C VAL A 96 3.73 -0.73 -4.56
N VAL A 97 4.38 -0.90 -5.71
CA VAL A 97 4.28 -2.14 -6.49
C VAL A 97 5.66 -2.66 -6.86
N PRO A 98 6.00 -3.92 -6.52
CA PRO A 98 7.21 -4.54 -7.06
C PRO A 98 7.02 -4.79 -8.56
N ILE A 99 7.91 -4.22 -9.40
CA ILE A 99 7.74 -4.27 -10.86
C ILE A 99 8.96 -4.85 -11.56
N ARG A 100 8.72 -5.44 -12.74
CA ARG A 100 9.76 -5.89 -13.66
C ARG A 100 9.70 -5.16 -14.99
N GLY A 101 8.60 -4.47 -15.28
CA GLY A 101 8.44 -3.66 -16.48
C GLY A 101 7.30 -2.66 -16.31
N PRO A 102 7.17 -1.68 -17.22
CA PRO A 102 6.16 -0.62 -17.12
C PRO A 102 4.72 -1.15 -17.13
N HIS A 103 4.45 -2.27 -17.82
CA HIS A 103 3.10 -2.83 -17.88
C HIS A 103 2.62 -3.35 -16.52
N ASP A 104 3.51 -3.59 -15.57
CA ASP A 104 3.13 -3.96 -14.21
C ASP A 104 2.41 -2.83 -13.46
N LEU A 105 2.44 -1.61 -13.99
CA LEU A 105 1.71 -0.47 -13.44
C LEU A 105 0.43 -0.14 -14.21
N ASP A 106 0.04 -0.98 -15.16
CA ASP A 106 -1.20 -0.84 -15.91
C ASP A 106 -2.34 -1.49 -15.12
N PHE A 107 -3.34 -0.69 -14.73
CA PHE A 107 -4.48 -1.17 -13.95
C PHE A 107 -5.30 -2.25 -14.66
N ASP A 108 -5.23 -2.35 -15.98
CA ASP A 108 -5.88 -3.44 -16.71
C ASP A 108 -5.32 -4.82 -16.33
N ASN A 109 -4.13 -4.86 -15.75
CA ASN A 109 -3.49 -6.09 -15.30
C ASN A 109 -3.81 -6.45 -13.84
N GLN A 110 -4.70 -5.73 -13.18
CA GLN A 110 -5.12 -6.08 -11.82
C GLN A 110 -5.71 -7.48 -11.77
N ASP A 111 -5.30 -8.26 -10.76
CA ASP A 111 -5.89 -9.56 -10.51
C ASP A 111 -7.20 -9.39 -9.73
N PRO A 112 -8.36 -9.69 -10.32
CA PRO A 112 -9.65 -9.52 -9.63
C PRO A 112 -9.92 -10.60 -8.58
N ASN A 113 -9.19 -11.71 -8.64
CA ASN A 113 -9.37 -12.85 -7.73
C ASN A 113 -8.02 -13.41 -7.30
N PRO A 114 -7.24 -12.65 -6.49
CA PRO A 114 -5.93 -13.14 -6.08
C PRO A 114 -6.06 -14.39 -5.22
N ASP A 115 -5.11 -15.30 -5.39
CA ASP A 115 -5.04 -16.53 -4.59
C ASP A 115 -4.89 -16.16 -3.11
N PRO A 116 -5.81 -16.60 -2.22
CA PRO A 116 -5.73 -16.29 -0.80
C PRO A 116 -4.43 -16.76 -0.14
N ALA A 117 -3.88 -17.89 -0.55
CA ALA A 117 -2.62 -18.39 -0.01
C ALA A 117 -1.44 -17.48 -0.40
N MET A 118 -1.43 -16.97 -1.65
CA MET A 118 -0.43 -16.01 -2.10
C MET A 118 -0.54 -14.70 -1.31
N MET A 119 -1.76 -14.19 -1.12
CA MET A 119 -2.00 -12.96 -0.38
C MET A 119 -1.51 -13.08 1.07
N LYS A 120 -1.83 -14.19 1.72
CA LYS A 120 -1.40 -14.47 3.09
C LYS A 120 0.12 -14.53 3.18
N ALA A 121 0.77 -15.26 2.28
CA ALA A 121 2.23 -15.40 2.26
C ALA A 121 2.91 -14.06 2.02
N ALA A 122 2.41 -13.26 1.07
CA ALA A 122 2.95 -11.94 0.78
C ALA A 122 2.85 -11.02 2.00
N GLY A 123 1.70 -10.99 2.65
CA GLY A 123 1.48 -10.18 3.84
C GLY A 123 2.40 -10.57 5.00
N GLU A 124 2.51 -11.86 5.27
CA GLU A 124 3.39 -12.36 6.34
C GLU A 124 4.85 -12.05 6.08
N SER A 125 5.32 -12.26 4.85
CA SER A 125 6.71 -11.98 4.47
C SER A 125 7.04 -10.49 4.58
N LEU A 126 6.15 -9.62 4.15
CA LEU A 126 6.35 -8.17 4.25
C LEU A 126 6.32 -7.70 5.71
N ARG A 127 5.38 -8.18 6.52
CA ARG A 127 5.34 -7.82 7.95
C ARG A 127 6.61 -8.26 8.65
N GLN A 128 7.08 -9.46 8.38
CA GLN A 128 8.31 -9.98 8.97
C GLN A 128 9.51 -9.11 8.58
N GLU A 129 9.63 -8.73 7.32
CA GLU A 129 10.73 -7.89 6.85
C GLU A 129 10.66 -6.48 7.43
N LEU A 130 9.47 -5.89 7.54
CA LEU A 130 9.29 -4.58 8.16
C LEU A 130 9.72 -4.60 9.64
N ARG A 131 9.38 -5.66 10.37
CA ARG A 131 9.84 -5.83 11.75
C ARG A 131 11.35 -5.99 11.83
N ARG A 132 11.94 -6.75 10.92
CA ARG A 132 13.41 -6.91 10.85
C ARG A 132 14.11 -5.57 10.62
N LEU A 133 13.51 -4.70 9.80
CA LEU A 133 14.05 -3.36 9.54
C LEU A 133 13.88 -2.41 10.73
N GLY A 134 13.11 -2.78 11.75
CA GLY A 134 12.81 -1.90 12.87
C GLY A 134 11.88 -0.75 12.48
N ALA A 135 11.04 -0.95 11.47
CA ALA A 135 10.12 0.09 10.98
C ALA A 135 9.11 0.49 12.06
N ALA A 136 8.95 1.80 12.30
CA ALA A 136 8.19 2.31 13.43
C ALA A 136 6.71 1.90 13.41
N GLY A 137 6.09 1.83 12.23
CA GLY A 137 4.69 1.46 12.08
C GLY A 137 4.44 -0.02 11.78
N ALA A 138 5.48 -0.86 11.76
CA ALA A 138 5.36 -2.28 11.42
C ALA A 138 4.45 -3.04 12.39
N LEU A 139 3.65 -3.94 11.82
CA LEU A 139 2.74 -4.79 12.59
C LEU A 139 3.30 -6.18 12.86
#